data_1ad37af5adc1ef1bd38b87e403545c5a
#
_entry.id   1ad37af5adc1ef1bd38b87e403545c5a
#
_cell.length_a   1.000
_cell.length_b   1.000
_cell.length_c   1.000
_cell.angle_alpha   90.00
_cell.angle_beta   90.00
_cell.angle_gamma   90.00
#
_symmetry.space_group_name_H-M   'P 1'
#
loop_
_entity.id
_entity.type
_entity.pdbx_description
1 polymer ?
#
loop_
_entity_poly.entity_id
_entity_poly.type
_entity_poly.pdbx_seq_one_letter_code
_entity_poly.pdbx_strand_id
1 'polypeptide(L)'
;IAAVLFLSFPVGSQTPSGKDVVAPEAYASHDPVARGMSFQVAVVLKIRNGFHVNAREVTEDYLIPTDLRAEVPAGFKLGTVNYPKGTLQTFTFSKNKKLNVYSGNVTILLPLTALPTAPLGPQHIPMKLRYQACSTEICLPPVTKELDATINIVSTSSAAKLANPEIFAPK
;
A
#
# COMPACT_ATOMS: atom_id res chain seq x y z
N ILE A 1 55.29 16.33 -21.06
CA ILE A 1 53.93 15.84 -21.41
C ILE A 1 53.48 14.91 -20.28
N ALA A 2 52.59 15.38 -19.41
CA ALA A 2 52.05 14.59 -18.32
C ALA A 2 50.80 13.88 -18.81
N ALA A 3 50.76 12.55 -18.80
CA ALA A 3 49.62 11.75 -19.15
C ALA A 3 48.70 11.63 -17.90
N VAL A 4 47.48 12.16 -17.97
CA VAL A 4 46.45 12.00 -16.94
C VAL A 4 45.71 10.69 -17.22
N LEU A 5 45.92 9.70 -16.36
CA LEU A 5 45.19 8.45 -16.39
C LEU A 5 43.81 8.67 -15.73
N PHE A 6 42.72 8.64 -16.53
CA PHE A 6 41.35 8.58 -16.02
C PHE A 6 41.05 7.14 -15.57
N LEU A 7 40.96 6.93 -14.26
CA LEU A 7 40.45 5.70 -13.67
C LEU A 7 38.89 5.73 -13.74
N SER A 8 38.35 4.98 -14.67
CA SER A 8 36.91 4.73 -14.75
C SER A 8 36.52 3.69 -13.69
N PHE A 9 35.85 4.10 -12.64
CA PHE A 9 35.25 3.16 -11.68
C PHE A 9 33.95 2.62 -12.27
N PRO A 10 33.72 1.29 -12.30
CA PRO A 10 32.41 0.73 -12.68
C PRO A 10 31.39 1.14 -11.63
N VAL A 11 30.35 1.87 -12.04
CA VAL A 11 29.16 2.09 -11.24
C VAL A 11 28.41 0.77 -11.16
N GLY A 12 28.63 0.01 -10.10
CA GLY A 12 27.89 -1.22 -9.83
C GLY A 12 26.39 -0.90 -9.70
N SER A 13 25.58 -1.44 -10.60
CA SER A 13 24.12 -1.40 -10.48
C SER A 13 23.73 -2.24 -9.26
N GLN A 14 23.47 -1.59 -8.14
CA GLN A 14 22.99 -2.28 -6.93
C GLN A 14 21.53 -2.69 -7.14
N THR A 15 21.25 -3.97 -6.95
CA THR A 15 19.86 -4.46 -6.88
C THR A 15 19.13 -3.71 -5.75
N PRO A 16 18.00 -3.05 -6.03
CA PRO A 16 17.28 -2.29 -5.00
C PRO A 16 16.81 -3.22 -3.87
N SER A 17 16.76 -2.69 -2.66
CA SER A 17 16.11 -3.38 -1.55
C SER A 17 14.61 -3.53 -1.83
N GLY A 18 13.98 -4.61 -1.38
CA GLY A 18 12.52 -4.76 -1.46
C GLY A 18 11.76 -3.56 -0.86
N LYS A 19 12.35 -2.88 0.13
CA LYS A 19 11.78 -1.68 0.75
C LYS A 19 11.69 -0.48 -0.21
N ASP A 20 12.56 -0.41 -1.21
CA ASP A 20 12.65 0.72 -2.15
C ASP A 20 11.75 0.53 -3.38
N VAL A 21 11.12 -0.64 -3.49
CA VAL A 21 10.26 -0.98 -4.63
C VAL A 21 8.85 -0.41 -4.47
N VAL A 22 8.31 -0.37 -3.26
CA VAL A 22 6.96 0.14 -3.01
C VAL A 22 7.01 1.35 -2.09
N ALA A 23 6.44 2.46 -2.52
CA ALA A 23 6.17 3.64 -1.71
C ALA A 23 4.67 3.69 -1.37
N PRO A 24 4.24 3.18 -0.18
CA PRO A 24 2.84 3.21 0.21
C PRO A 24 2.50 4.55 0.87
N GLU A 25 1.32 5.09 0.55
CA GLU A 25 0.76 6.31 1.14
C GLU A 25 -0.68 6.04 1.60
N ALA A 26 -1.08 6.62 2.73
CA ALA A 26 -2.42 6.47 3.28
C ALA A 26 -3.22 7.76 3.16
N TYR A 27 -4.50 7.65 2.76
CA TYR A 27 -5.42 8.76 2.55
C TYR A 27 -6.77 8.45 3.16
N ALA A 28 -7.40 9.42 3.83
CA ALA A 28 -8.77 9.31 4.31
C ALA A 28 -9.75 9.86 3.28
N SER A 29 -10.94 9.25 3.18
CA SER A 29 -12.02 9.74 2.31
C SER A 29 -12.71 10.99 2.87
N HIS A 30 -12.57 11.23 4.17
CA HIS A 30 -13.09 12.40 4.88
C HIS A 30 -12.07 12.89 5.90
N ASP A 31 -11.95 14.21 6.01
CA ASP A 31 -11.23 14.86 7.08
C ASP A 31 -11.80 16.30 7.30
N PRO A 32 -12.43 16.54 8.44
CA PRO A 32 -12.68 15.63 9.55
C PRO A 32 -13.79 14.59 9.28
N VAL A 33 -13.79 13.53 10.09
CA VAL A 33 -14.82 12.49 10.15
C VAL A 33 -15.71 12.71 11.35
N ALA A 34 -17.03 12.58 11.20
CA ALA A 34 -17.96 12.69 12.32
C ALA A 34 -18.11 11.38 13.09
N ARG A 35 -18.43 11.46 14.38
CA ARG A 35 -18.89 10.31 15.17
C ARG A 35 -20.12 9.66 14.53
N GLY A 36 -20.20 8.34 14.57
CA GLY A 36 -21.26 7.55 13.94
C GLY A 36 -21.13 7.40 12.42
N MET A 37 -20.14 8.01 11.80
CA MET A 37 -19.95 8.03 10.35
C MET A 37 -19.08 6.86 9.87
N SER A 38 -19.47 6.26 8.74
CA SER A 38 -18.61 5.34 7.98
C SER A 38 -17.80 6.12 6.96
N PHE A 39 -16.52 5.77 6.85
CA PHE A 39 -15.56 6.37 5.93
C PHE A 39 -14.57 5.31 5.44
N GLN A 40 -13.65 5.69 4.58
CA GLN A 40 -12.61 4.78 4.08
C GLN A 40 -11.23 5.38 4.30
N VAL A 41 -10.26 4.52 4.52
CA VAL A 41 -8.84 4.81 4.35
C VAL A 41 -8.36 4.05 3.12
N ALA A 42 -7.72 4.74 2.19
CA ALA A 42 -7.07 4.16 1.04
C ALA A 42 -5.57 4.05 1.31
N VAL A 43 -4.99 2.89 1.07
CA VAL A 43 -3.54 2.72 1.00
C VAL A 43 -3.15 2.57 -0.47
N VAL A 44 -2.49 3.60 -1.00
CA VAL A 44 -2.02 3.64 -2.39
C VAL A 44 -0.59 3.14 -2.42
N LEU A 45 -0.37 2.01 -3.08
CA LEU A 45 0.94 1.44 -3.32
C LEU A 45 1.48 2.01 -4.64
N LYS A 46 2.54 2.79 -4.60
CA LYS A 46 3.29 3.23 -5.79
C LYS A 46 4.43 2.23 -6.02
N ILE A 47 4.22 1.32 -6.97
CA ILE A 47 5.18 0.26 -7.29
C ILE A 47 6.14 0.77 -8.37
N ARG A 48 7.44 0.64 -8.12
CA ARG A 48 8.51 1.09 -9.02
C ARG A 48 8.42 0.37 -10.37
N ASN A 49 8.62 1.10 -11.47
CA ASN A 49 8.67 0.55 -12.82
C ASN A 49 9.69 -0.60 -12.94
N GLY A 50 9.34 -1.66 -13.66
CA GLY A 50 10.13 -2.88 -13.79
C GLY A 50 9.97 -3.88 -12.65
N PHE A 51 9.13 -3.53 -11.64
CA PHE A 51 8.77 -4.39 -10.51
C PHE A 51 7.27 -4.63 -10.43
N HIS A 52 6.92 -5.71 -9.77
CA HIS A 52 5.56 -6.05 -9.36
C HIS A 52 5.60 -6.63 -7.93
N VAL A 53 4.44 -6.69 -7.29
CA VAL A 53 4.25 -7.44 -6.05
C VAL A 53 3.17 -8.48 -6.25
N ASN A 54 3.23 -9.59 -5.53
CA ASN A 54 2.16 -10.58 -5.58
C ASN A 54 0.84 -9.95 -5.14
N ALA A 55 -0.26 -10.27 -5.83
CA ALA A 55 -1.59 -9.81 -5.43
C ALA A 55 -2.02 -10.43 -4.08
N ARG A 56 -3.17 -10.01 -3.55
CA ARG A 56 -3.74 -10.62 -2.34
C ARG A 56 -4.03 -12.10 -2.54
N GLU A 57 -4.61 -12.44 -3.68
CA GLU A 57 -4.90 -13.82 -4.07
C GLU A 57 -3.76 -14.33 -4.96
N VAL A 58 -2.86 -15.09 -4.37
CA VAL A 58 -1.73 -15.71 -5.09
C VAL A 58 -2.17 -16.95 -5.83
N THR A 59 -1.46 -17.28 -6.92
CA THR A 59 -1.73 -18.48 -7.75
C THR A 59 -0.89 -19.67 -7.36
N GLU A 60 0.12 -19.49 -6.51
CA GLU A 60 1.05 -20.54 -6.08
C GLU A 60 1.33 -20.41 -4.58
N ASP A 61 1.36 -21.51 -3.86
CA ASP A 61 1.45 -21.55 -2.40
C ASP A 61 2.77 -21.00 -1.82
N TYR A 62 3.83 -20.99 -2.63
CA TYR A 62 5.14 -20.46 -2.22
C TYR A 62 5.25 -18.94 -2.33
N LEU A 63 4.29 -18.27 -2.96
CA LEU A 63 4.28 -16.81 -3.10
C LEU A 63 3.81 -16.13 -1.82
N ILE A 64 4.43 -15.04 -1.50
CA ILE A 64 4.01 -14.20 -0.36
C ILE A 64 3.00 -13.16 -0.85
N PRO A 65 1.73 -13.23 -0.43
CA PRO A 65 0.71 -12.27 -0.85
C PRO A 65 0.96 -10.89 -0.28
N THR A 66 0.44 -9.86 -0.96
CA THR A 66 0.29 -8.53 -0.39
C THR A 66 -0.78 -8.57 0.69
N ASP A 67 -0.42 -8.21 1.93
CA ASP A 67 -1.28 -8.24 3.10
C ASP A 67 -1.20 -6.90 3.85
N LEU A 68 -2.36 -6.27 4.05
CA LEU A 68 -2.49 -5.03 4.80
C LEU A 68 -3.28 -5.30 6.08
N ARG A 69 -2.67 -5.01 7.23
CA ARG A 69 -3.30 -5.12 8.54
C ARG A 69 -3.35 -3.75 9.19
N ALA A 70 -4.50 -3.42 9.77
CA ALA A 70 -4.69 -2.19 10.52
C ALA A 70 -5.03 -2.52 11.98
N GLU A 71 -4.41 -1.78 12.89
CA GLU A 71 -4.72 -1.82 14.32
C GLU A 71 -5.61 -0.62 14.63
N VAL A 72 -6.94 -0.82 14.67
CA VAL A 72 -7.87 0.27 14.91
C VAL A 72 -7.99 0.58 16.40
N PRO A 73 -7.93 1.87 16.80
CA PRO A 73 -8.06 2.25 18.21
C PRO A 73 -9.49 2.04 18.71
N ALA A 74 -9.66 2.14 20.04
CA ALA A 74 -10.97 2.13 20.66
C ALA A 74 -11.89 3.22 20.06
N GLY A 75 -13.16 2.90 19.85
CA GLY A 75 -14.13 3.80 19.21
C GLY A 75 -14.17 3.69 17.68
N PHE A 76 -13.44 2.75 17.09
CA PHE A 76 -13.51 2.47 15.65
C PHE A 76 -13.86 1.01 15.39
N LYS A 77 -14.50 0.77 14.24
CA LYS A 77 -14.75 -0.57 13.71
C LYS A 77 -14.16 -0.67 12.32
N LEU A 78 -13.33 -1.71 12.10
CA LEU A 78 -12.79 -2.07 10.79
C LEU A 78 -13.75 -3.03 10.08
N GLY A 79 -14.08 -2.72 8.83
CA GLY A 79 -14.78 -3.62 7.92
C GLY A 79 -13.81 -4.54 7.17
N THR A 80 -14.31 -5.25 6.18
CA THR A 80 -13.47 -6.11 5.33
C THR A 80 -12.55 -5.26 4.45
N VAL A 81 -11.25 -5.52 4.51
CA VAL A 81 -10.26 -4.86 3.64
C VAL A 81 -10.49 -5.27 2.20
N ASN A 82 -10.66 -4.30 1.31
CA ASN A 82 -10.92 -4.52 -0.11
C ASN A 82 -9.63 -4.38 -0.91
N TYR A 83 -9.21 -5.49 -1.50
CA TYR A 83 -8.06 -5.53 -2.39
C TYR A 83 -8.55 -5.45 -3.85
N PRO A 84 -7.85 -4.71 -4.72
CA PRO A 84 -8.19 -4.69 -6.13
C PRO A 84 -7.88 -6.06 -6.77
N LYS A 85 -8.48 -6.31 -7.91
CA LYS A 85 -8.17 -7.49 -8.72
C LYS A 85 -6.74 -7.34 -9.27
N GLY A 86 -5.94 -8.40 -9.14
CA GLY A 86 -4.61 -8.45 -9.75
C GLY A 86 -4.67 -8.76 -11.24
N THR A 87 -3.51 -8.71 -11.88
CA THR A 87 -3.33 -9.06 -13.29
C THR A 87 -2.50 -10.32 -13.40
N LEU A 88 -2.96 -11.28 -14.21
CA LEU A 88 -2.23 -12.51 -14.48
C LEU A 88 -1.10 -12.24 -15.48
N GLN A 89 0.15 -12.45 -15.06
CA GLN A 89 1.36 -12.25 -15.88
C GLN A 89 2.29 -13.45 -15.79
N THR A 90 3.05 -13.69 -16.85
CA THR A 90 4.09 -14.74 -16.91
C THR A 90 5.46 -14.09 -16.87
N PHE A 91 6.36 -14.65 -16.07
CA PHE A 91 7.73 -14.16 -15.88
C PHE A 91 8.73 -15.27 -16.19
N THR A 92 9.98 -14.91 -16.48
CA THR A 92 11.05 -15.88 -16.79
C THR A 92 11.24 -16.92 -15.69
N PHE A 93 11.15 -16.49 -14.43
CA PHE A 93 11.29 -17.39 -13.27
C PHE A 93 10.03 -18.23 -12.99
N SER A 94 8.87 -17.90 -13.58
CA SER A 94 7.59 -18.55 -13.26
C SER A 94 7.34 -19.88 -14.01
N LYS A 95 8.31 -20.34 -14.83
CA LYS A 95 8.20 -21.59 -15.61
C LYS A 95 6.88 -21.70 -16.39
N ASN A 96 6.49 -20.64 -17.09
CA ASN A 96 5.24 -20.50 -17.86
C ASN A 96 3.95 -20.44 -17.01
N LYS A 97 4.03 -20.43 -15.69
CA LYS A 97 2.86 -20.20 -14.83
C LYS A 97 2.48 -18.72 -14.83
N LYS A 98 1.18 -18.45 -14.87
CA LYS A 98 0.63 -17.12 -14.73
C LYS A 98 0.51 -16.76 -13.25
N LEU A 99 1.23 -15.74 -12.82
CA LEU A 99 1.18 -15.24 -11.45
C LEU A 99 0.23 -14.05 -11.37
N ASN A 100 -0.57 -13.98 -10.30
CA ASN A 100 -1.47 -12.87 -10.04
C ASN A 100 -0.71 -11.77 -9.30
N VAL A 101 -0.56 -10.60 -9.94
CA VAL A 101 0.34 -9.54 -9.45
C VAL A 101 -0.29 -8.15 -9.51
N TYR A 102 0.27 -7.24 -8.73
CA TYR A 102 0.04 -5.81 -8.80
C TYR A 102 1.27 -5.11 -9.36
N SER A 103 1.06 -4.10 -10.21
CA SER A 103 2.11 -3.22 -10.75
C SER A 103 1.57 -1.78 -10.91
N GLY A 104 2.46 -0.81 -10.98
CA GLY A 104 2.09 0.60 -11.05
C GLY A 104 1.44 1.11 -9.77
N ASN A 105 0.34 1.85 -9.88
CA ASN A 105 -0.40 2.38 -8.73
C ASN A 105 -1.57 1.46 -8.38
N VAL A 106 -1.60 0.98 -7.15
CA VAL A 106 -2.61 0.05 -6.64
C VAL A 106 -3.22 0.59 -5.37
N THR A 107 -4.55 0.61 -5.27
CA THR A 107 -5.28 1.14 -4.12
C THR A 107 -5.95 0.00 -3.35
N ILE A 108 -5.62 -0.14 -2.07
CA ILE A 108 -6.29 -1.03 -1.12
C ILE A 108 -7.18 -0.18 -0.24
N LEU A 109 -8.46 -0.56 -0.07
CA LEU A 109 -9.44 0.22 0.69
C LEU A 109 -9.75 -0.46 2.02
N LEU A 110 -9.71 0.32 3.09
CA LEU A 110 -10.10 -0.07 4.44
C LEU A 110 -11.40 0.67 4.81
N PRO A 111 -12.55 -0.01 4.79
CA PRO A 111 -13.79 0.56 5.31
C PRO A 111 -13.71 0.66 6.84
N LEU A 112 -14.00 1.83 7.37
CA LEU A 112 -13.98 2.14 8.79
C LEU A 112 -15.29 2.80 9.23
N THR A 113 -15.64 2.61 10.49
CA THR A 113 -16.74 3.35 11.12
C THR A 113 -16.23 3.98 12.41
N ALA A 114 -16.32 5.30 12.52
CA ALA A 114 -16.14 6.00 13.78
C ALA A 114 -17.42 5.81 14.61
N LEU A 115 -17.32 5.05 15.70
CA LEU A 115 -18.45 4.79 16.58
C LEU A 115 -18.91 6.09 17.28
N PRO A 116 -20.14 6.16 17.83
CA PRO A 116 -20.57 7.31 18.63
C PRO A 116 -19.67 7.62 19.83
N THR A 117 -18.90 6.62 20.28
CA THR A 117 -17.95 6.70 21.40
C THR A 117 -16.52 7.05 20.96
N ALA A 118 -16.25 7.25 19.65
CA ALA A 118 -14.92 7.57 19.17
C ALA A 118 -14.38 8.83 19.86
N PRO A 119 -13.13 8.85 20.35
CA PRO A 119 -12.53 10.04 20.93
C PRO A 119 -12.48 11.18 19.91
N LEU A 120 -12.76 12.42 20.36
CA LEU A 120 -12.65 13.61 19.50
C LEU A 120 -11.19 14.00 19.27
N GLY A 121 -10.97 14.73 18.18
CA GLY A 121 -9.63 15.20 17.78
C GLY A 121 -8.86 14.16 16.94
N PRO A 122 -7.54 14.33 16.81
CA PRO A 122 -6.71 13.46 15.99
C PRO A 122 -6.65 12.03 16.54
N GLN A 123 -6.90 11.07 15.68
CA GLN A 123 -6.80 9.63 15.96
C GLN A 123 -5.87 9.00 14.93
N HIS A 124 -5.04 8.05 15.39
CA HIS A 124 -4.07 7.35 14.57
C HIS A 124 -4.55 5.94 14.27
N ILE A 125 -4.38 5.52 13.03
CA ILE A 125 -4.69 4.16 12.56
C ILE A 125 -3.39 3.56 12.03
N PRO A 126 -2.59 2.92 12.90
CA PRO A 126 -1.35 2.28 12.48
C PRO A 126 -1.66 1.05 11.61
N MET A 127 -0.86 0.86 10.57
CA MET A 127 -1.02 -0.21 9.60
C MET A 127 0.32 -0.86 9.29
N LYS A 128 0.29 -2.15 8.93
CA LYS A 128 1.43 -2.92 8.46
C LYS A 128 1.11 -3.50 7.09
N LEU A 129 1.89 -3.11 6.09
CA LEU A 129 1.82 -3.64 4.74
C LEU A 129 2.95 -4.64 4.53
N ARG A 130 2.62 -5.92 4.38
CA ARG A 130 3.56 -6.99 4.02
C ARG A 130 3.42 -7.30 2.54
N TYR A 131 4.54 -7.41 1.83
CA TYR A 131 4.57 -7.77 0.41
C TYR A 131 5.89 -8.43 0.03
N GLN A 132 5.93 -9.07 -1.14
CA GLN A 132 7.13 -9.54 -1.80
C GLN A 132 7.21 -8.90 -3.19
N ALA A 133 8.29 -8.16 -3.44
CA ALA A 133 8.54 -7.51 -4.73
C ALA A 133 9.40 -8.41 -5.62
N CYS A 134 9.05 -8.49 -6.90
CA CYS A 134 9.80 -9.24 -7.90
C CYS A 134 10.04 -8.37 -9.14
N SER A 135 11.17 -8.58 -9.80
CA SER A 135 11.43 -8.11 -11.17
C SER A 135 10.94 -9.16 -12.18
N THR A 136 11.31 -9.03 -13.44
CA THR A 136 11.06 -10.07 -14.45
C THR A 136 11.90 -11.33 -14.25
N GLU A 137 12.98 -11.26 -13.47
CA GLU A 137 13.99 -12.30 -13.32
C GLU A 137 14.04 -12.90 -11.92
N ILE A 138 13.92 -12.08 -10.89
CA ILE A 138 14.10 -12.50 -9.49
C ILE A 138 13.03 -11.91 -8.57
N CYS A 139 12.74 -12.63 -7.48
CA CYS A 139 11.98 -12.11 -6.35
C CYS A 139 12.92 -11.70 -5.21
N LEU A 140 12.67 -10.52 -4.66
CA LEU A 140 13.39 -10.00 -3.50
C LEU A 140 12.82 -10.62 -2.22
N PRO A 141 13.57 -10.59 -1.10
CA PRO A 141 13.02 -11.00 0.19
C PRO A 141 11.75 -10.22 0.53
N PRO A 142 10.74 -10.86 1.18
CA PRO A 142 9.54 -10.18 1.61
C PRO A 142 9.86 -9.11 2.66
N VAL A 143 9.14 -8.01 2.62
CA VAL A 143 9.29 -6.89 3.56
C VAL A 143 7.96 -6.52 4.18
N THR A 144 8.03 -5.86 5.35
CA THR A 144 6.89 -5.22 6.00
C THR A 144 7.20 -3.73 6.12
N LYS A 145 6.26 -2.89 5.68
CA LYS A 145 6.29 -1.44 5.89
C LYS A 145 5.22 -1.04 6.89
N GLU A 146 5.57 -0.14 7.79
CA GLU A 146 4.63 0.50 8.70
C GLU A 146 4.15 1.80 8.10
N LEU A 147 2.86 2.09 8.25
CA LEU A 147 2.20 3.31 7.83
C LEU A 147 1.24 3.75 8.94
N ASP A 148 0.83 5.01 8.87
CA ASP A 148 -0.19 5.57 9.74
C ASP A 148 -1.17 6.42 8.93
N ALA A 149 -2.45 6.38 9.28
CA ALA A 149 -3.44 7.33 8.82
C ALA A 149 -3.93 8.14 10.00
N THR A 150 -3.77 9.46 9.95
CA THR A 150 -4.30 10.38 10.96
C THR A 150 -5.68 10.85 10.52
N ILE A 151 -6.69 10.67 11.39
CA ILE A 151 -8.09 11.04 11.17
C ILE A 151 -8.52 12.00 12.25
N ASN A 152 -9.06 13.15 11.88
CA ASN A 152 -9.60 14.11 12.85
C ASN A 152 -11.09 13.83 13.10
N ILE A 153 -11.46 13.49 14.34
CA ILE A 153 -12.84 13.15 14.72
C ILE A 153 -13.56 14.37 15.29
N VAL A 154 -14.76 14.64 14.76
CA VAL A 154 -15.64 15.70 15.20
C VAL A 154 -16.99 15.15 15.71
N SER A 155 -17.71 15.94 16.52
CA SER A 155 -18.94 15.51 17.16
C SER A 155 -20.14 15.44 16.23
N THR A 156 -20.19 16.27 15.18
CA THR A 156 -21.37 16.46 14.31
C THR A 156 -21.04 16.19 12.85
N SER A 157 -22.01 15.63 12.11
CA SER A 157 -21.87 15.33 10.69
C SER A 157 -21.74 16.58 9.80
N SER A 158 -22.28 17.73 10.24
CA SER A 158 -22.17 19.00 9.51
C SER A 158 -20.73 19.52 9.39
N ALA A 159 -19.84 19.05 10.25
CA ALA A 159 -18.42 19.41 10.22
C ALA A 159 -17.58 18.44 9.37
N ALA A 160 -18.12 17.26 9.01
CA ALA A 160 -17.41 16.27 8.17
C ALA A 160 -17.25 16.80 6.74
N LYS A 161 -16.06 16.57 6.15
CA LYS A 161 -15.75 17.03 4.78
C LYS A 161 -15.14 15.89 3.98
N LEU A 162 -15.54 15.80 2.70
CA LEU A 162 -14.86 14.93 1.74
C LEU A 162 -13.40 15.38 1.57
N ALA A 163 -12.51 14.40 1.55
CA ALA A 163 -11.10 14.56 1.30
C ALA A 163 -10.63 13.58 0.22
N ASN A 164 -9.64 13.96 -0.58
CA ASN A 164 -9.02 13.12 -1.61
C ASN A 164 -10.03 12.43 -2.56
N PRO A 165 -11.04 13.14 -3.10
CA PRO A 165 -12.12 12.50 -3.88
C PRO A 165 -11.60 11.74 -5.11
N GLU A 166 -10.47 12.15 -5.69
CA GLU A 166 -9.83 11.50 -6.83
C GLU A 166 -9.33 10.06 -6.54
N ILE A 167 -9.05 9.75 -5.28
CA ILE A 167 -8.58 8.43 -4.85
C ILE A 167 -9.75 7.47 -4.66
N PHE A 168 -10.90 7.99 -4.24
CA PHE A 168 -12.10 7.22 -3.88
C PHE A 168 -13.16 7.18 -4.98
N ALA A 169 -12.97 7.91 -6.09
CA ALA A 169 -13.86 7.84 -7.23
C ALA A 169 -13.88 6.42 -7.83
N PRO A 170 -15.05 5.90 -8.25
CA PRO A 170 -15.11 4.64 -8.99
C PRO A 170 -14.30 4.76 -10.29
N LYS A 171 -13.45 3.77 -10.53
CA LYS A 171 -12.66 3.65 -11.77
C LYS A 171 -13.40 2.79 -12.78
#